data_f6628db7f297ad0c670ea6befa7e00df
#
_entry.id   f6628db7f297ad0c670ea6befa7e00df
#
_cell.length_a   1.000
_cell.length_b   1.000
_cell.length_c   1.000
_cell.angle_alpha   90.00
_cell.angle_beta   90.00
_cell.angle_gamma   90.00
#
_symmetry.space_group_name_H-M   'P 1'
#
loop_
_entity.id
_entity.type
_entity.pdbx_description
1 polymer ?
#
loop_
_entity_poly.entity_id
_entity_poly.type
_entity_poly.pdbx_seq_one_letter_code
_entity_poly.pdbx_strand_id
1 'polypeptide(L)'
;MTDGPAGRAAGPLPVLAGRYRALEKLGAGGMGVVWRARDELLHREVAIKEVTLDPKLPEAQRTETRERTMREARAAARLGHPSIVAVHDVVAQDGRPWIVMDLVRGRSLDQAIRAGGPLPPHRVAAIGLAVLDALALAHSRGIMHRDVKPANIMLSHDGEVLLTDFGIATVEGDVQLTSPDALVGSPGYIAPERLRGQGDGPAADLWSLGATLYAAVEGRGPFQRGTPVATLGAVLTQETPFPSRAGELAPVLLAVLAKDPRHRPGEAGLRAALRRVAQGLPAGPLAPATVPRQELRVADGTGAPQGTGAPADRAAVPAGRRRTGLIAGAAVGAVAVVATGVVLMTRDDPGASTVPQPTGAARTAQVGRFATAPEPCSLLTTSQALTVVPGASSSPMESQRGEEPYCVWDGPQDDPPDRRLSVAVGHKTPVPGKSGPETAHAFFASERARTVADEGSGPFGTTGPLRRIDRMGAEAFTYDVVGLDRVSCVIRFRVSNLLVKVDLSEDGKRAGTPLRRQALRIARQVSEELNSRD
;
A
#
# COMPACT_ATOMS: atom_id res chain seq x y z
N MET A 1 -47.25 -10.94 -21.95
CA MET A 1 -46.48 -12.09 -22.40
C MET A 1 -45.25 -11.54 -23.09
N THR A 2 -44.17 -11.35 -22.34
CA THR A 2 -42.87 -10.92 -22.85
C THR A 2 -41.85 -11.88 -22.26
N ASP A 3 -41.32 -12.74 -23.14
CA ASP A 3 -40.30 -13.74 -22.84
C ASP A 3 -39.05 -13.06 -22.32
N GLY A 4 -38.67 -13.37 -21.09
CA GLY A 4 -37.36 -13.08 -20.54
C GLY A 4 -36.29 -13.96 -21.20
N PRO A 5 -35.03 -13.50 -21.29
CA PRO A 5 -33.98 -14.27 -21.92
C PRO A 5 -33.71 -15.55 -21.14
N ALA A 6 -34.06 -16.67 -21.77
CA ALA A 6 -33.79 -18.02 -21.29
C ALA A 6 -32.29 -18.18 -21.01
N GLY A 7 -31.96 -18.61 -19.78
CA GLY A 7 -30.62 -18.98 -19.39
C GLY A 7 -30.03 -19.97 -20.40
N ARG A 8 -28.86 -19.64 -20.95
CA ARG A 8 -28.09 -20.59 -21.76
C ARG A 8 -27.84 -21.81 -20.91
N ALA A 9 -28.46 -22.92 -21.26
CA ALA A 9 -28.15 -24.24 -20.74
C ALA A 9 -26.65 -24.45 -20.90
N ALA A 10 -25.95 -24.71 -19.80
CA ALA A 10 -24.54 -25.04 -19.81
C ALA A 10 -24.36 -26.30 -20.67
N GLY A 11 -23.69 -26.13 -21.82
CA GLY A 11 -23.28 -27.26 -22.66
C GLY A 11 -22.39 -28.22 -21.83
N PRO A 12 -22.16 -29.46 -22.31
CA PRO A 12 -21.35 -30.44 -21.63
C PRO A 12 -19.98 -29.80 -21.27
N LEU A 13 -19.59 -29.89 -20.00
CA LEU A 13 -18.33 -29.35 -19.51
C LEU A 13 -17.16 -29.98 -20.28
N PRO A 14 -16.16 -29.21 -20.69
CA PRO A 14 -15.11 -29.67 -21.59
C PRO A 14 -14.25 -30.77 -20.94
N VAL A 15 -13.87 -31.75 -21.77
CA VAL A 15 -12.78 -32.67 -21.40
C VAL A 15 -11.47 -32.02 -21.82
N LEU A 16 -10.64 -31.70 -20.84
CA LEU A 16 -9.35 -31.05 -21.03
C LEU A 16 -8.28 -32.12 -21.36
N ALA A 17 -7.55 -31.90 -22.47
CA ALA A 17 -6.49 -32.81 -22.95
C ALA A 17 -6.93 -34.29 -23.10
N GLY A 18 -8.22 -34.54 -23.32
CA GLY A 18 -8.76 -35.91 -23.39
C GLY A 18 -8.70 -36.70 -22.07
N ARG A 19 -8.30 -36.06 -20.98
CA ARG A 19 -8.00 -36.71 -19.69
C ARG A 19 -8.81 -36.15 -18.52
N TYR A 20 -8.96 -34.86 -18.42
CA TYR A 20 -9.57 -34.24 -17.25
C TYR A 20 -10.99 -33.80 -17.58
N ARG A 21 -11.97 -34.42 -16.93
CA ARG A 21 -13.39 -34.08 -17.10
C ARG A 21 -13.84 -33.11 -16.02
N ALA A 22 -14.18 -31.89 -16.38
CA ALA A 22 -14.75 -30.92 -15.45
C ALA A 22 -16.11 -31.44 -14.93
N LEU A 23 -16.35 -31.30 -13.62
CA LEU A 23 -17.56 -31.78 -12.93
C LEU A 23 -18.41 -30.60 -12.47
N GLU A 24 -17.84 -29.68 -11.70
CA GLU A 24 -18.54 -28.51 -11.18
C GLU A 24 -17.61 -27.32 -11.01
N LYS A 25 -18.17 -26.12 -11.01
CA LYS A 25 -17.45 -24.89 -10.77
C LYS A 25 -17.29 -24.66 -9.27
N LEU A 26 -16.03 -24.57 -8.79
CA LEU A 26 -15.70 -24.29 -7.40
C LEU A 26 -15.66 -22.80 -7.08
N GLY A 27 -15.22 -21.98 -8.07
CA GLY A 27 -15.11 -20.55 -7.91
C GLY A 27 -14.77 -19.84 -9.22
N ALA A 28 -14.96 -18.51 -9.23
CA ALA A 28 -14.53 -17.63 -10.30
C ALA A 28 -14.02 -16.32 -9.72
N GLY A 29 -13.02 -15.72 -10.38
CA GLY A 29 -12.44 -14.44 -10.02
C GLY A 29 -11.79 -13.77 -11.23
N GLY A 30 -11.16 -12.63 -11.03
CA GLY A 30 -10.51 -11.89 -12.12
C GLY A 30 -9.41 -12.65 -12.86
N MET A 31 -8.82 -13.68 -12.23
CA MET A 31 -7.74 -14.50 -12.81
C MET A 31 -8.25 -15.77 -13.50
N GLY A 32 -9.56 -16.05 -13.45
CA GLY A 32 -10.12 -17.22 -14.11
C GLY A 32 -11.17 -17.97 -13.30
N VAL A 33 -11.40 -19.20 -13.69
CA VAL A 33 -12.40 -20.11 -13.09
C VAL A 33 -11.70 -21.35 -12.57
N VAL A 34 -12.07 -21.80 -11.37
CA VAL A 34 -11.60 -23.06 -10.79
C VAL A 34 -12.74 -24.08 -10.83
N TRP A 35 -12.43 -25.26 -11.35
CA TRP A 35 -13.34 -26.36 -11.53
C TRP A 35 -12.91 -27.56 -10.66
N ARG A 36 -13.85 -28.27 -10.06
CA ARG A 36 -13.64 -29.65 -9.64
C ARG A 36 -13.70 -30.53 -10.88
N ALA A 37 -12.73 -31.41 -11.03
CA ALA A 37 -12.63 -32.27 -12.19
C ALA A 37 -12.20 -33.69 -11.80
N ARG A 38 -12.41 -34.63 -12.70
CA ARG A 38 -11.93 -36.02 -12.59
C ARG A 38 -10.80 -36.24 -13.58
N ASP A 39 -9.68 -36.73 -13.07
CA ASP A 39 -8.61 -37.31 -13.86
C ASP A 39 -9.05 -38.72 -14.27
N GLU A 40 -9.47 -38.89 -15.51
CA GLU A 40 -10.00 -40.16 -16.02
C GLU A 40 -8.91 -41.26 -16.12
N LEU A 41 -7.64 -40.85 -16.21
CA LEU A 41 -6.51 -41.78 -16.29
C LEU A 41 -6.13 -42.33 -14.92
N LEU A 42 -6.05 -41.47 -13.89
CA LEU A 42 -5.65 -41.84 -12.53
C LEU A 42 -6.85 -42.09 -11.60
N HIS A 43 -8.08 -41.96 -12.10
CA HIS A 43 -9.33 -42.15 -11.37
C HIS A 43 -9.43 -41.38 -10.06
N ARG A 44 -8.89 -40.15 -10.02
CA ARG A 44 -8.91 -39.26 -8.85
C ARG A 44 -9.59 -37.92 -9.15
N GLU A 45 -10.01 -37.24 -8.09
CA GLU A 45 -10.50 -35.86 -8.21
C GLU A 45 -9.32 -34.87 -8.16
N VAL A 46 -9.41 -33.80 -8.94
CA VAL A 46 -8.43 -32.70 -9.04
C VAL A 46 -9.15 -31.37 -9.12
N ALA A 47 -8.47 -30.29 -8.80
CA ALA A 47 -8.89 -28.95 -9.13
C ALA A 47 -8.22 -28.52 -10.45
N ILE A 48 -8.97 -27.81 -11.30
CA ILE A 48 -8.42 -27.26 -12.55
C ILE A 48 -8.72 -25.78 -12.57
N LYS A 49 -7.69 -24.97 -12.72
CA LYS A 49 -7.79 -23.52 -12.88
C LYS A 49 -7.67 -23.15 -14.36
N GLU A 50 -8.74 -22.63 -14.93
CA GLU A 50 -8.73 -21.97 -16.24
C GLU A 50 -8.18 -20.57 -16.06
N VAL A 51 -7.07 -20.23 -16.71
CA VAL A 51 -6.51 -18.87 -16.64
C VAL A 51 -7.11 -18.02 -17.75
N THR A 52 -7.79 -16.96 -17.37
CA THR A 52 -8.38 -16.00 -18.31
C THR A 52 -7.31 -15.00 -18.74
N LEU A 53 -7.07 -14.93 -20.04
CA LEU A 53 -6.26 -13.88 -20.66
C LEU A 53 -7.18 -12.76 -21.13
N ASP A 54 -6.77 -11.51 -20.93
CA ASP A 54 -7.56 -10.35 -21.36
C ASP A 54 -7.77 -10.40 -22.89
N PRO A 55 -9.02 -10.50 -23.37
CA PRO A 55 -9.31 -10.55 -24.80
C PRO A 55 -8.98 -9.24 -25.54
N LYS A 56 -8.82 -8.13 -24.80
CA LYS A 56 -8.47 -6.81 -25.36
C LYS A 56 -6.98 -6.69 -25.70
N LEU A 57 -6.12 -7.57 -25.17
CA LEU A 57 -4.69 -7.55 -25.46
C LEU A 57 -4.42 -7.95 -26.92
N PRO A 58 -3.45 -7.32 -27.60
CA PRO A 58 -2.94 -7.76 -28.89
C PRO A 58 -2.51 -9.22 -28.86
N GLU A 59 -2.65 -9.95 -29.97
CA GLU A 59 -2.34 -11.38 -30.06
C GLU A 59 -0.91 -11.71 -29.61
N ALA A 60 0.07 -10.88 -29.98
CA ALA A 60 1.46 -11.05 -29.56
C ALA A 60 1.61 -11.01 -28.04
N GLN A 61 0.95 -10.05 -27.37
CA GLN A 61 0.99 -9.92 -25.90
C GLN A 61 0.23 -11.07 -25.21
N ARG A 62 -0.89 -11.53 -25.79
CA ARG A 62 -1.60 -12.71 -25.26
C ARG A 62 -0.73 -13.96 -25.34
N THR A 63 -0.02 -14.14 -26.43
CA THR A 63 0.91 -15.27 -26.61
C THR A 63 2.06 -15.22 -25.60
N GLU A 64 2.67 -14.05 -25.41
CA GLU A 64 3.73 -13.84 -24.42
C GLU A 64 3.22 -14.11 -23.00
N THR A 65 2.06 -13.58 -22.64
CA THR A 65 1.43 -13.79 -21.32
C THR A 65 1.13 -15.28 -21.10
N ARG A 66 0.61 -15.97 -22.10
CA ARG A 66 0.34 -17.40 -22.04
C ARG A 66 1.63 -18.21 -21.81
N GLU A 67 2.69 -17.95 -22.57
CA GLU A 67 3.96 -18.65 -22.43
C GLU A 67 4.60 -18.41 -21.05
N ARG A 68 4.50 -17.18 -20.55
CA ARG A 68 4.97 -16.85 -19.22
C ARG A 68 4.17 -17.59 -18.15
N THR A 69 2.84 -17.53 -18.19
CA THR A 69 1.95 -18.28 -17.28
C THR A 69 2.29 -19.77 -17.25
N MET A 70 2.54 -20.36 -18.43
CA MET A 70 2.93 -21.76 -18.53
C MET A 70 4.32 -22.03 -17.91
N ARG A 71 5.28 -21.10 -18.04
CA ARG A 71 6.60 -21.24 -17.40
C ARG A 71 6.51 -21.14 -15.88
N GLU A 72 5.76 -20.17 -15.37
CA GLU A 72 5.56 -19.96 -13.93
C GLU A 72 4.83 -21.15 -13.29
N ALA A 73 3.78 -21.65 -13.94
CA ALA A 73 3.07 -22.84 -13.46
C ALA A 73 3.98 -24.10 -13.44
N ARG A 74 4.86 -24.28 -14.44
CA ARG A 74 5.86 -25.36 -14.44
C ARG A 74 6.92 -25.18 -13.35
N ALA A 75 7.28 -23.94 -13.00
CA ALA A 75 8.18 -23.67 -11.88
C ALA A 75 7.49 -24.00 -10.56
N ALA A 76 6.23 -23.59 -10.37
CA ALA A 76 5.43 -23.92 -9.20
C ALA A 76 5.24 -25.43 -9.03
N ALA A 77 5.08 -26.20 -10.13
CA ALA A 77 4.95 -27.65 -10.09
C ALA A 77 6.17 -28.38 -9.51
N ARG A 78 7.33 -27.70 -9.42
CA ARG A 78 8.54 -28.26 -8.78
C ARG A 78 8.58 -28.01 -7.26
N LEU A 79 7.65 -27.26 -6.72
CA LEU A 79 7.56 -26.97 -5.29
C LEU A 79 6.82 -28.12 -4.58
N GLY A 80 7.58 -29.01 -3.94
CA GLY A 80 7.00 -30.06 -3.06
C GLY A 80 7.09 -29.61 -1.61
N HIS A 81 5.95 -29.28 -0.95
CA HIS A 81 5.88 -28.90 0.46
C HIS A 81 4.48 -29.20 1.02
N PRO A 82 4.35 -29.65 2.28
CA PRO A 82 3.05 -30.00 2.86
C PRO A 82 2.07 -28.80 2.93
N SER A 83 2.59 -27.56 2.92
CA SER A 83 1.76 -26.34 2.92
C SER A 83 1.69 -25.67 1.55
N ILE A 84 1.96 -26.37 0.44
CA ILE A 84 1.80 -25.88 -0.93
C ILE A 84 0.86 -26.84 -1.66
N VAL A 85 -0.16 -26.28 -2.33
CA VAL A 85 -1.03 -27.08 -3.21
C VAL A 85 -0.21 -27.59 -4.39
N ALA A 86 -0.12 -28.92 -4.54
CA ALA A 86 0.70 -29.53 -5.58
C ALA A 86 0.08 -29.31 -6.98
N VAL A 87 0.89 -28.83 -7.91
CA VAL A 87 0.52 -28.74 -9.34
C VAL A 87 0.93 -30.04 -10.03
N HIS A 88 -0.04 -30.71 -10.66
CA HIS A 88 0.15 -31.99 -11.31
C HIS A 88 0.39 -31.90 -12.81
N ASP A 89 -0.23 -30.93 -13.46
CA ASP A 89 -0.14 -30.76 -14.90
C ASP A 89 -0.41 -29.31 -15.32
N VAL A 90 0.10 -28.92 -16.47
CA VAL A 90 -0.13 -27.61 -17.08
C VAL A 90 -0.42 -27.82 -18.56
N VAL A 91 -1.67 -27.59 -18.96
CA VAL A 91 -2.19 -27.87 -20.28
C VAL A 91 -2.53 -26.57 -21.00
N ALA A 92 -2.27 -26.50 -22.30
CA ALA A 92 -2.77 -25.45 -23.18
C ALA A 92 -3.87 -26.04 -24.06
N GLN A 93 -5.09 -25.49 -23.96
CA GLN A 93 -6.21 -25.88 -24.79
C GLN A 93 -7.01 -24.65 -25.19
N ASP A 94 -7.43 -24.56 -26.46
CA ASP A 94 -8.18 -23.42 -27.04
C ASP A 94 -7.51 -22.06 -26.79
N GLY A 95 -6.17 -22.03 -26.87
CA GLY A 95 -5.36 -20.83 -26.64
C GLY A 95 -5.28 -20.36 -25.18
N ARG A 96 -5.81 -21.14 -24.21
CA ARG A 96 -5.83 -20.81 -22.77
C ARG A 96 -4.94 -21.76 -21.97
N PRO A 97 -4.23 -21.27 -20.95
CA PRO A 97 -3.56 -22.10 -19.95
C PRO A 97 -4.57 -22.71 -18.98
N TRP A 98 -4.36 -23.97 -18.66
CA TRP A 98 -5.11 -24.71 -17.65
C TRP A 98 -4.13 -25.36 -16.69
N ILE A 99 -4.34 -25.22 -15.40
CA ILE A 99 -3.46 -25.71 -14.36
C ILE A 99 -4.22 -26.74 -13.54
N VAL A 100 -3.71 -27.96 -13.55
CA VAL A 100 -4.26 -29.09 -12.80
C VAL A 100 -3.50 -29.22 -11.47
N MET A 101 -4.24 -29.24 -10.37
CA MET A 101 -3.67 -29.22 -9.01
C MET A 101 -4.49 -30.10 -8.05
N ASP A 102 -3.99 -30.29 -6.84
CA ASP A 102 -4.72 -30.99 -5.80
C ASP A 102 -6.06 -30.32 -5.51
N LEU A 103 -7.09 -31.15 -5.34
CA LEU A 103 -8.38 -30.70 -4.85
C LEU A 103 -8.34 -30.63 -3.31
N VAL A 104 -8.21 -29.43 -2.76
CA VAL A 104 -8.27 -29.22 -1.32
C VAL A 104 -9.72 -29.26 -0.83
N ARG A 105 -10.03 -30.25 0.01
CA ARG A 105 -11.34 -30.33 0.68
C ARG A 105 -11.30 -29.45 1.93
N GLY A 106 -11.90 -28.27 1.84
CA GLY A 106 -11.86 -27.27 2.90
C GLY A 106 -12.43 -25.93 2.44
N ARG A 107 -12.00 -24.88 3.09
CA ARG A 107 -12.40 -23.50 2.77
C ARG A 107 -11.20 -22.57 2.77
N SER A 108 -11.27 -21.46 2.02
CA SER A 108 -10.22 -20.46 2.12
C SER A 108 -10.26 -19.72 3.45
N LEU A 109 -9.12 -19.14 3.86
CA LEU A 109 -9.03 -18.29 5.05
C LEU A 109 -10.00 -17.10 4.95
N ASP A 110 -10.21 -16.56 3.76
CA ASP A 110 -11.20 -15.51 3.48
C ASP A 110 -12.63 -15.98 3.79
N GLN A 111 -13.01 -17.17 3.33
CA GLN A 111 -14.30 -17.78 3.66
C GLN A 111 -14.43 -18.06 5.15
N ALA A 112 -13.34 -18.49 5.81
CA ALA A 112 -13.33 -18.74 7.24
C ALA A 112 -13.59 -17.46 8.05
N ILE A 113 -12.93 -16.35 7.66
CA ILE A 113 -13.09 -15.03 8.27
C ILE A 113 -14.53 -14.52 8.07
N ARG A 114 -15.06 -14.61 6.84
CA ARG A 114 -16.43 -14.14 6.55
C ARG A 114 -17.50 -14.93 7.30
N ALA A 115 -17.34 -16.23 7.43
CA ALA A 115 -18.34 -17.08 8.07
C ALA A 115 -18.24 -17.10 9.60
N GLY A 116 -17.03 -17.06 10.16
CA GLY A 116 -16.79 -17.21 11.59
C GLY A 116 -16.22 -15.98 12.29
N GLY A 117 -15.98 -14.89 11.56
CA GLY A 117 -15.33 -13.68 12.09
C GLY A 117 -13.82 -13.85 12.33
N PRO A 118 -13.23 -12.94 13.09
CA PRO A 118 -11.81 -12.94 13.43
C PRO A 118 -11.35 -14.22 14.13
N LEU A 119 -10.14 -14.66 13.80
CA LEU A 119 -9.56 -15.87 14.40
C LEU A 119 -8.68 -15.54 15.62
N PRO A 120 -8.55 -16.45 16.60
CA PRO A 120 -7.67 -16.25 17.76
C PRO A 120 -6.19 -16.06 17.34
N PRO A 121 -5.42 -15.19 18.04
CA PRO A 121 -4.03 -14.87 17.67
C PRO A 121 -3.10 -16.08 17.53
N HIS A 122 -3.19 -17.07 18.44
CA HIS A 122 -2.37 -18.28 18.38
C HIS A 122 -2.66 -19.12 17.12
N ARG A 123 -3.93 -19.19 16.71
CA ARG A 123 -4.33 -19.89 15.48
C ARG A 123 -3.85 -19.15 14.23
N VAL A 124 -3.96 -17.82 14.24
CA VAL A 124 -3.43 -16.97 13.14
C VAL A 124 -1.92 -17.13 13.02
N ALA A 125 -1.20 -17.17 14.15
CA ALA A 125 0.25 -17.41 14.16
C ALA A 125 0.62 -18.80 13.62
N ALA A 126 -0.15 -19.86 13.95
CA ALA A 126 0.07 -21.20 13.40
C ALA A 126 -0.16 -21.24 11.86
N ILE A 127 -1.20 -20.57 11.36
CA ILE A 127 -1.43 -20.38 9.92
C ILE A 127 -0.25 -19.65 9.29
N GLY A 128 0.21 -18.56 9.93
CA GLY A 128 1.36 -17.78 9.47
C GLY A 128 2.65 -18.59 9.37
N LEU A 129 2.91 -19.51 10.31
CA LEU A 129 4.04 -20.42 10.27
C LEU A 129 4.02 -21.33 9.05
N ALA A 130 2.89 -22.00 8.81
CA ALA A 130 2.73 -22.93 7.70
C ALA A 130 2.94 -22.22 6.34
N VAL A 131 2.35 -21.01 6.18
CA VAL A 131 2.51 -20.20 4.97
C VAL A 131 3.95 -19.69 4.83
N LEU A 132 4.58 -19.24 5.93
CA LEU A 132 5.97 -18.77 5.92
C LEU A 132 6.95 -19.90 5.52
N ASP A 133 6.70 -21.13 5.98
CA ASP A 133 7.53 -22.27 5.60
C ASP A 133 7.39 -22.60 4.10
N ALA A 134 6.18 -22.49 3.55
CA ALA A 134 5.93 -22.62 2.11
C ALA A 134 6.64 -21.52 1.30
N LEU A 135 6.54 -20.26 1.74
CA LEU A 135 7.21 -19.12 1.10
C LEU A 135 8.74 -19.27 1.13
N ALA A 136 9.31 -19.65 2.28
CA ALA A 136 10.76 -19.83 2.42
C ALA A 136 11.31 -20.89 1.46
N LEU A 137 10.60 -22.01 1.26
CA LEU A 137 10.96 -22.99 0.25
C LEU A 137 10.93 -22.40 -1.17
N ALA A 138 9.87 -21.66 -1.52
CA ALA A 138 9.73 -21.05 -2.83
C ALA A 138 10.85 -20.01 -3.08
N HIS A 139 11.09 -19.13 -2.09
CA HIS A 139 12.16 -18.12 -2.15
C HIS A 139 13.56 -18.73 -2.32
N SER A 140 13.83 -19.84 -1.63
CA SER A 140 15.12 -20.57 -1.79
C SER A 140 15.35 -21.11 -3.21
N ARG A 141 14.26 -21.22 -4.00
CA ARG A 141 14.28 -21.65 -5.41
C ARG A 141 14.10 -20.48 -6.39
N GLY A 142 14.13 -19.23 -5.88
CA GLY A 142 13.97 -18.03 -6.70
C GLY A 142 12.53 -17.78 -7.17
N ILE A 143 11.53 -18.43 -6.54
CA ILE A 143 10.11 -18.28 -6.89
C ILE A 143 9.44 -17.39 -5.85
N MET A 144 8.88 -16.26 -6.30
CA MET A 144 8.05 -15.36 -5.49
C MET A 144 6.58 -15.73 -5.67
N HIS A 145 5.79 -15.61 -4.58
CA HIS A 145 4.36 -15.88 -4.66
C HIS A 145 3.57 -14.71 -5.27
N ARG A 146 3.89 -13.48 -4.89
CA ARG A 146 3.36 -12.23 -5.44
C ARG A 146 1.88 -11.92 -5.14
N ASP A 147 1.09 -12.88 -4.67
CA ASP A 147 -0.35 -12.74 -4.41
C ASP A 147 -0.78 -13.45 -3.11
N VAL A 148 -0.02 -13.29 -2.02
CA VAL A 148 -0.40 -13.84 -0.72
C VAL A 148 -1.56 -13.04 -0.16
N LYS A 149 -2.71 -13.71 0.02
CA LYS A 149 -3.95 -13.12 0.55
C LYS A 149 -4.85 -14.21 1.15
N PRO A 150 -5.86 -13.85 1.97
CA PRO A 150 -6.73 -14.86 2.62
C PRO A 150 -7.45 -15.80 1.64
N ALA A 151 -7.75 -15.34 0.42
CA ALA A 151 -8.40 -16.16 -0.59
C ALA A 151 -7.49 -17.27 -1.14
N ASN A 152 -6.16 -17.09 -1.08
CA ASN A 152 -5.17 -18.04 -1.59
C ASN A 152 -4.56 -18.94 -0.50
N ILE A 153 -5.11 -18.91 0.73
CA ILE A 153 -4.76 -19.83 1.82
C ILE A 153 -5.94 -20.73 2.10
N MET A 154 -5.75 -22.03 1.88
CA MET A 154 -6.77 -23.04 2.12
C MET A 154 -6.58 -23.66 3.50
N LEU A 155 -7.69 -23.83 4.21
CA LEU A 155 -7.78 -24.55 5.47
C LEU A 155 -8.52 -25.85 5.19
N SER A 156 -7.80 -26.98 5.16
CA SER A 156 -8.39 -28.29 4.88
C SER A 156 -9.24 -28.77 6.04
N HIS A 157 -10.13 -29.73 5.79
CA HIS A 157 -10.91 -30.38 6.84
C HIS A 157 -10.03 -31.20 7.79
N ASP A 158 -8.86 -31.64 7.33
CA ASP A 158 -7.88 -32.42 8.10
C ASP A 158 -6.97 -31.51 8.95
N GLY A 159 -7.20 -30.18 8.92
CA GLY A 159 -6.47 -29.18 9.71
C GLY A 159 -5.20 -28.67 9.06
N GLU A 160 -4.91 -29.04 7.83
CA GLU A 160 -3.75 -28.54 7.07
C GLU A 160 -3.98 -27.11 6.58
N VAL A 161 -2.88 -26.38 6.44
CA VAL A 161 -2.85 -25.04 5.87
C VAL A 161 -2.05 -25.10 4.58
N LEU A 162 -2.69 -24.79 3.45
CA LEU A 162 -2.07 -24.89 2.14
C LEU A 162 -2.15 -23.54 1.40
N LEU A 163 -1.03 -23.13 0.84
CA LEU A 163 -0.91 -21.96 -0.02
C LEU A 163 -1.11 -22.37 -1.48
N THR A 164 -1.99 -21.68 -2.18
CA THR A 164 -2.32 -21.94 -3.60
C THR A 164 -1.99 -20.73 -4.47
N ASP A 165 -1.99 -20.89 -5.77
CA ASP A 165 -1.86 -19.81 -6.75
C ASP A 165 -0.52 -19.06 -6.75
N PHE A 166 0.61 -19.80 -6.65
CA PHE A 166 1.94 -19.22 -6.81
C PHE A 166 2.09 -18.50 -8.15
N GLY A 167 2.27 -17.19 -8.11
CA GLY A 167 2.78 -16.32 -9.19
C GLY A 167 2.13 -16.37 -10.58
N ILE A 168 1.15 -17.24 -10.78
CA ILE A 168 0.65 -17.74 -12.07
C ILE A 168 -0.03 -16.66 -12.94
N ALA A 169 -0.21 -15.44 -12.44
CA ALA A 169 -0.97 -14.42 -13.14
C ALA A 169 -0.45 -12.98 -12.98
N THR A 170 0.71 -12.80 -12.39
CA THR A 170 1.24 -11.45 -12.15
C THR A 170 2.30 -11.13 -13.20
N VAL A 171 2.02 -10.19 -14.08
CA VAL A 171 2.95 -9.65 -15.07
C VAL A 171 4.12 -9.00 -14.33
N GLU A 172 5.36 -9.46 -14.56
CA GLU A 172 6.57 -8.81 -14.05
C GLU A 172 6.63 -7.37 -14.59
N GLY A 173 6.70 -6.39 -13.68
CA GLY A 173 6.87 -4.98 -14.03
C GLY A 173 5.59 -4.16 -14.18
N ASP A 174 4.42 -4.78 -14.31
CA ASP A 174 3.18 -4.06 -14.50
C ASP A 174 2.15 -4.43 -13.42
N VAL A 175 2.20 -3.72 -12.29
CA VAL A 175 0.94 -3.25 -11.73
C VAL A 175 0.48 -2.19 -12.75
N GLN A 176 -0.14 -2.60 -13.85
CA GLN A 176 -0.79 -1.67 -14.77
C GLN A 176 -1.97 -1.06 -14.02
N LEU A 177 -1.66 -0.03 -13.22
CA LEU A 177 -2.64 0.88 -12.60
C LEU A 177 -3.43 1.68 -13.66
N THR A 178 -3.20 1.40 -14.93
CA THR A 178 -3.69 2.17 -16.08
C THR A 178 -5.03 1.69 -16.63
N SER A 179 -5.53 0.51 -16.22
CA SER A 179 -6.86 0.06 -16.64
C SER A 179 -7.80 -0.06 -15.43
N PRO A 180 -9.01 0.49 -15.49
CA PRO A 180 -10.02 0.32 -14.43
C PRO A 180 -10.30 -1.16 -14.10
N ASP A 181 -10.21 -2.02 -15.12
CA ASP A 181 -10.38 -3.48 -15.01
C ASP A 181 -9.15 -4.19 -14.38
N ALA A 182 -7.95 -3.58 -14.40
CA ALA A 182 -6.73 -4.12 -13.78
C ALA A 182 -6.71 -3.95 -12.25
N LEU A 183 -7.58 -3.11 -11.70
CA LEU A 183 -7.82 -2.97 -10.26
C LEU A 183 -8.72 -4.09 -9.69
N VAL A 184 -9.07 -5.11 -10.51
CA VAL A 184 -9.76 -6.32 -10.08
C VAL A 184 -8.78 -7.21 -9.32
N GLY A 185 -8.58 -6.91 -8.04
CA GLY A 185 -7.71 -7.64 -7.13
C GLY A 185 -7.95 -7.18 -5.69
N SER A 186 -7.15 -7.70 -4.79
CA SER A 186 -7.20 -7.32 -3.38
C SER A 186 -6.04 -6.35 -3.08
N PRO A 187 -6.13 -5.06 -3.45
CA PRO A 187 -5.01 -4.11 -3.46
C PRO A 187 -4.37 -3.89 -2.07
N GLY A 188 -5.11 -4.16 -0.99
CA GLY A 188 -4.65 -4.01 0.39
C GLY A 188 -3.54 -4.98 0.83
N TYR A 189 -3.22 -5.99 0.02
CA TYR A 189 -2.18 -6.98 0.30
C TYR A 189 -0.91 -6.75 -0.53
N ILE A 190 -0.90 -5.83 -1.48
CA ILE A 190 0.27 -5.51 -2.31
C ILE A 190 1.26 -4.69 -1.49
N ALA A 191 2.54 -5.06 -1.51
CA ALA A 191 3.58 -4.36 -0.78
C ALA A 191 3.86 -2.95 -1.35
N PRO A 192 4.18 -1.94 -0.51
CA PRO A 192 4.42 -0.57 -0.95
C PRO A 192 5.52 -0.44 -2.01
N GLU A 193 6.60 -1.21 -1.88
CA GLU A 193 7.71 -1.19 -2.84
C GLU A 193 7.31 -1.72 -4.22
N ARG A 194 6.39 -2.69 -4.28
CA ARG A 194 5.82 -3.17 -5.55
C ARG A 194 4.98 -2.09 -6.23
N LEU A 195 4.18 -1.37 -5.45
CA LEU A 195 3.40 -0.24 -5.96
C LEU A 195 4.26 0.92 -6.46
N ARG A 196 5.49 1.05 -5.92
CA ARG A 196 6.46 2.07 -6.35
C ARG A 196 7.38 1.58 -7.48
N GLY A 197 7.24 0.33 -7.94
CA GLY A 197 8.16 -0.26 -8.92
C GLY A 197 9.60 -0.44 -8.40
N GLN A 198 9.79 -0.52 -7.09
CA GLN A 198 11.12 -0.56 -6.44
C GLN A 198 11.66 -1.98 -6.21
N GLY A 199 10.97 -2.99 -6.69
CA GLY A 199 11.41 -4.37 -6.61
C GLY A 199 10.31 -5.35 -6.18
N ASP A 200 10.56 -6.62 -6.44
CA ASP A 200 9.64 -7.74 -6.20
C ASP A 200 10.46 -8.90 -5.60
N GLY A 201 10.71 -8.84 -4.31
CA GLY A 201 11.53 -9.81 -3.60
C GLY A 201 10.80 -10.49 -2.43
N PRO A 202 11.48 -11.38 -1.69
CA PRO A 202 10.92 -12.09 -0.53
C PRO A 202 10.23 -11.17 0.48
N ALA A 203 10.77 -9.97 0.71
CA ALA A 203 10.20 -9.00 1.64
C ALA A 203 8.78 -8.54 1.24
N ALA A 204 8.45 -8.54 -0.06
CA ALA A 204 7.11 -8.21 -0.53
C ALA A 204 6.10 -9.31 -0.19
N ASP A 205 6.46 -10.58 -0.30
CA ASP A 205 5.62 -11.71 0.13
C ASP A 205 5.42 -11.73 1.65
N LEU A 206 6.47 -11.36 2.44
CA LEU A 206 6.35 -11.22 3.90
C LEU A 206 5.39 -10.10 4.28
N TRP A 207 5.40 -8.97 3.59
CA TRP A 207 4.39 -7.92 3.77
C TRP A 207 2.98 -8.45 3.50
N SER A 208 2.77 -9.12 2.37
CA SER A 208 1.48 -9.68 1.97
C SER A 208 0.98 -10.71 2.99
N LEU A 209 1.90 -11.54 3.53
CA LEU A 209 1.61 -12.44 4.65
C LEU A 209 1.19 -11.64 5.89
N GLY A 210 1.91 -10.60 6.28
CA GLY A 210 1.56 -9.72 7.40
C GLY A 210 0.16 -9.12 7.27
N ALA A 211 -0.18 -8.58 6.09
CA ALA A 211 -1.51 -8.03 5.81
C ALA A 211 -2.61 -9.10 5.87
N THR A 212 -2.29 -10.31 5.43
CA THR A 212 -3.18 -11.49 5.50
C THR A 212 -3.44 -11.91 6.94
N LEU A 213 -2.41 -12.02 7.78
CA LEU A 213 -2.55 -12.37 9.19
C LEU A 213 -3.27 -11.27 9.97
N TYR A 214 -3.03 -10.00 9.62
CA TYR A 214 -3.77 -8.87 10.17
C TYR A 214 -5.28 -9.01 9.87
N ALA A 215 -5.63 -9.30 8.61
CA ALA A 215 -7.03 -9.52 8.22
C ALA A 215 -7.64 -10.73 8.94
N ALA A 216 -6.87 -11.77 9.19
CA ALA A 216 -7.35 -12.95 9.90
C ALA A 216 -7.67 -12.68 11.39
N VAL A 217 -6.90 -11.83 12.06
CA VAL A 217 -7.09 -11.53 13.48
C VAL A 217 -8.03 -10.35 13.74
N GLU A 218 -8.12 -9.37 12.82
CA GLU A 218 -9.00 -8.20 12.96
C GLU A 218 -10.33 -8.33 12.21
N GLY A 219 -10.46 -9.31 11.29
CA GLY A 219 -11.62 -9.50 10.42
C GLY A 219 -11.63 -8.62 9.18
N ARG A 220 -10.65 -7.73 9.03
CA ARG A 220 -10.48 -6.82 7.87
C ARG A 220 -9.02 -6.48 7.64
N GLY A 221 -8.66 -6.20 6.38
CA GLY A 221 -7.29 -5.80 6.04
C GLY A 221 -6.87 -4.45 6.66
N PRO A 222 -5.57 -4.26 6.97
CA PRO A 222 -5.07 -3.03 7.65
C PRO A 222 -5.28 -1.77 6.83
N PHE A 223 -5.22 -1.88 5.52
CA PHE A 223 -5.31 -0.76 4.58
C PHE A 223 -6.58 -0.76 3.75
N GLN A 224 -7.52 -1.65 4.04
CA GLN A 224 -8.79 -1.76 3.31
C GLN A 224 -9.62 -0.48 3.45
N ARG A 225 -10.03 0.10 2.32
CA ARG A 225 -10.86 1.31 2.21
C ARG A 225 -12.04 1.03 1.29
N GLY A 226 -12.96 1.98 1.19
CA GLY A 226 -14.18 1.86 0.39
C GLY A 226 -13.94 1.69 -1.11
N THR A 227 -12.78 2.15 -1.64
CA THR A 227 -12.40 1.98 -3.04
C THR A 227 -11.02 1.35 -3.18
N PRO A 228 -10.74 0.64 -4.30
CA PRO A 228 -9.42 0.11 -4.57
C PRO A 228 -8.33 1.19 -4.55
N VAL A 229 -8.58 2.34 -5.16
CA VAL A 229 -7.65 3.48 -5.21
C VAL A 229 -7.33 4.02 -3.81
N ALA A 230 -8.36 4.21 -2.97
CA ALA A 230 -8.14 4.64 -1.59
C ALA A 230 -7.35 3.61 -0.78
N THR A 231 -7.55 2.31 -1.05
CA THR A 231 -6.79 1.22 -0.45
C THR A 231 -5.31 1.27 -0.85
N LEU A 232 -5.00 1.48 -2.14
CA LEU A 232 -3.63 1.66 -2.61
C LEU A 232 -2.96 2.89 -2.00
N GLY A 233 -3.68 4.01 -1.92
CA GLY A 233 -3.21 5.21 -1.23
C GLY A 233 -2.88 4.93 0.25
N ALA A 234 -3.74 4.18 0.94
CA ALA A 234 -3.51 3.79 2.33
C ALA A 234 -2.26 2.89 2.49
N VAL A 235 -2.07 1.92 1.59
CA VAL A 235 -0.86 1.09 1.57
C VAL A 235 0.40 1.93 1.44
N LEU A 236 0.39 2.95 0.59
CA LEU A 236 1.57 3.78 0.33
C LEU A 236 1.88 4.79 1.44
N THR A 237 0.86 5.36 2.08
CA THR A 237 1.03 6.57 2.91
C THR A 237 0.61 6.42 4.36
N GLN A 238 -0.31 5.51 4.68
CA GLN A 238 -0.84 5.40 6.05
C GLN A 238 -0.01 4.40 6.86
N GLU A 239 0.23 4.73 8.12
CA GLU A 239 0.82 3.79 9.06
C GLU A 239 -0.12 2.59 9.30
N THR A 240 0.48 1.46 9.67
CA THR A 240 -0.29 0.26 10.01
C THR A 240 -1.11 0.53 11.28
N PRO A 241 -2.44 0.43 11.24
CA PRO A 241 -3.26 0.59 12.43
C PRO A 241 -2.89 -0.45 13.49
N PHE A 242 -2.99 -0.07 14.77
CA PHE A 242 -2.73 -1.03 15.85
C PHE A 242 -3.78 -2.15 15.83
N PRO A 243 -3.36 -3.43 15.73
CA PRO A 243 -4.30 -4.55 15.71
C PRO A 243 -4.78 -4.86 17.14
N SER A 244 -5.99 -4.44 17.44
CA SER A 244 -6.57 -4.47 18.80
C SER A 244 -6.90 -5.87 19.31
N ARG A 245 -7.12 -6.82 18.40
CA ARG A 245 -7.44 -8.22 18.69
C ARG A 245 -6.24 -9.16 18.64
N ALA A 246 -5.09 -8.66 18.21
CA ALA A 246 -3.93 -9.49 17.92
C ALA A 246 -3.14 -9.94 19.18
N GLY A 247 -3.34 -9.31 20.36
CA GLY A 247 -2.61 -9.66 21.56
C GLY A 247 -1.09 -9.76 21.30
N GLU A 248 -0.50 -10.90 21.65
CA GLU A 248 0.95 -11.15 21.46
C GLU A 248 1.39 -11.19 19.98
N LEU A 249 0.47 -11.29 19.05
CA LEU A 249 0.76 -11.20 17.61
C LEU A 249 0.92 -9.74 17.13
N ALA A 250 0.44 -8.74 17.89
CA ALA A 250 0.45 -7.34 17.48
C ALA A 250 1.85 -6.82 17.12
N PRO A 251 2.91 -7.01 17.94
CA PRO A 251 4.24 -6.53 17.59
C PRO A 251 4.79 -7.19 16.31
N VAL A 252 4.43 -8.46 16.05
CA VAL A 252 4.85 -9.17 14.83
C VAL A 252 4.21 -8.54 13.60
N LEU A 253 2.91 -8.25 13.65
CA LEU A 253 2.17 -7.63 12.55
C LEU A 253 2.69 -6.22 12.25
N LEU A 254 2.94 -5.41 13.28
CA LEU A 254 3.47 -4.06 13.11
C LEU A 254 4.88 -4.07 12.51
N ALA A 255 5.74 -5.02 12.93
CA ALA A 255 7.09 -5.14 12.41
C ALA A 255 7.11 -5.58 10.93
N VAL A 256 6.32 -6.61 10.56
CA VAL A 256 6.32 -7.13 9.19
C VAL A 256 5.63 -6.18 8.21
N LEU A 257 4.72 -5.33 8.70
CA LEU A 257 4.04 -4.28 7.93
C LEU A 257 4.77 -2.93 7.97
N ALA A 258 6.08 -2.91 8.27
CA ALA A 258 6.92 -1.73 8.09
C ALA A 258 6.98 -1.33 6.61
N LYS A 259 6.77 -0.03 6.30
CA LYS A 259 6.70 0.47 4.91
C LYS A 259 8.01 0.29 4.15
N ASP A 260 9.14 0.49 4.82
CA ASP A 260 10.47 0.19 4.26
C ASP A 260 10.77 -1.30 4.45
N PRO A 261 10.99 -2.07 3.36
CA PRO A 261 11.28 -3.50 3.45
C PRO A 261 12.53 -3.83 4.28
N ARG A 262 13.49 -2.89 4.41
CA ARG A 262 14.70 -3.05 5.22
C ARG A 262 14.43 -3.08 6.72
N HIS A 263 13.31 -2.54 7.16
CA HIS A 263 12.89 -2.54 8.56
C HIS A 263 12.03 -3.76 8.93
N ARG A 264 11.68 -4.61 7.97
CA ARG A 264 10.92 -5.83 8.24
C ARG A 264 11.83 -6.92 8.82
N PRO A 265 11.31 -7.79 9.68
CA PRO A 265 12.06 -8.96 10.13
C PRO A 265 12.33 -9.90 8.96
N GLY A 266 13.50 -10.54 8.95
CA GLY A 266 13.76 -11.63 8.02
C GLY A 266 12.97 -12.89 8.37
N GLU A 267 12.89 -13.85 7.43
CA GLU A 267 12.12 -15.10 7.58
C GLU A 267 12.42 -15.85 8.88
N ALA A 268 13.69 -15.94 9.29
CA ALA A 268 14.09 -16.65 10.50
C ALA A 268 13.54 -15.96 11.77
N GLY A 269 13.63 -14.65 11.86
CA GLY A 269 13.10 -13.86 12.98
C GLY A 269 11.57 -13.92 13.05
N LEU A 270 10.91 -13.78 11.90
CA LEU A 270 9.46 -13.89 11.79
C LEU A 270 8.98 -15.30 12.19
N ARG A 271 9.65 -16.36 11.74
CA ARG A 271 9.37 -17.75 12.11
C ARG A 271 9.47 -17.98 13.62
N ALA A 272 10.53 -17.49 14.24
CA ALA A 272 10.72 -17.62 15.69
C ALA A 272 9.59 -16.93 16.47
N ALA A 273 9.22 -15.71 16.08
CA ALA A 273 8.15 -14.96 16.72
C ALA A 273 6.77 -15.63 16.55
N LEU A 274 6.41 -16.01 15.32
CA LEU A 274 5.14 -16.73 15.06
C LEU A 274 5.05 -18.05 15.82
N ARG A 275 6.16 -18.80 15.94
CA ARG A 275 6.18 -20.05 16.72
C ARG A 275 5.90 -19.81 18.20
N ARG A 276 6.47 -18.78 18.80
CA ARG A 276 6.20 -18.42 20.19
C ARG A 276 4.74 -18.04 20.39
N VAL A 277 4.19 -17.19 19.53
CA VAL A 277 2.78 -16.76 19.61
C VAL A 277 1.83 -17.95 19.40
N ALA A 278 2.13 -18.86 18.48
CA ALA A 278 1.34 -20.09 18.28
C ALA A 278 1.31 -20.99 19.53
N GLN A 279 2.35 -20.92 20.37
CA GLN A 279 2.46 -21.61 21.66
C GLN A 279 1.85 -20.81 22.83
N GLY A 280 1.23 -19.65 22.56
CA GLY A 280 0.68 -18.76 23.60
C GLY A 280 1.72 -17.96 24.37
N LEU A 281 2.94 -17.83 23.85
CA LEU A 281 4.05 -17.09 24.45
C LEU A 281 4.21 -15.72 23.78
N PRO A 282 4.77 -14.71 24.47
CA PRO A 282 5.12 -13.44 23.85
C PRO A 282 6.03 -13.61 22.64
N ALA A 283 5.86 -12.78 21.61
CA ALA A 283 6.60 -12.87 20.35
C ALA A 283 8.14 -12.83 20.51
N GLY A 284 8.62 -12.14 21.54
CA GLY A 284 10.04 -11.88 21.75
C GLY A 284 10.57 -10.73 20.86
N PRO A 285 11.86 -10.41 20.93
CA PRO A 285 12.46 -9.33 20.16
C PRO A 285 12.48 -9.67 18.67
N LEU A 286 12.05 -8.71 17.83
CA LEU A 286 12.08 -8.78 16.37
C LEU A 286 13.15 -7.81 15.86
N ALA A 287 14.26 -8.35 15.38
CA ALA A 287 15.28 -7.57 14.71
C ALA A 287 14.97 -7.43 13.20
N PRO A 288 15.26 -6.27 12.57
CA PRO A 288 15.20 -6.14 11.12
C PRO A 288 16.09 -7.18 10.43
N ALA A 289 15.77 -7.51 9.19
CA ALA A 289 16.59 -8.41 8.38
C ALA A 289 18.00 -7.84 8.25
N THR A 290 19.00 -8.57 8.73
CA THR A 290 20.40 -8.25 8.46
C THR A 290 20.66 -8.56 6.99
N VAL A 291 20.77 -7.53 6.15
CA VAL A 291 21.29 -7.68 4.79
C VAL A 291 22.74 -8.11 4.95
N PRO A 292 23.17 -9.28 4.44
CA PRO A 292 24.57 -9.62 4.43
C PRO A 292 25.29 -8.51 3.64
N ARG A 293 26.19 -7.79 4.32
CA ARG A 293 27.12 -6.90 3.65
C ARG A 293 27.94 -7.81 2.75
N GLN A 294 27.67 -7.81 1.46
CA GLN A 294 28.62 -8.35 0.49
C GLN A 294 29.88 -7.50 0.67
N GLU A 295 30.83 -8.04 1.45
CA GLU A 295 32.20 -7.58 1.41
C GLU A 295 32.64 -7.75 -0.04
N LEU A 296 32.75 -6.63 -0.76
CA LEU A 296 33.62 -6.56 -1.92
C LEU A 296 34.99 -6.97 -1.42
N ARG A 297 35.34 -8.24 -1.55
CA ARG A 297 36.72 -8.66 -1.50
C ARG A 297 37.40 -7.98 -2.69
N VAL A 298 37.98 -6.82 -2.41
CA VAL A 298 39.07 -6.30 -3.21
C VAL A 298 40.14 -7.37 -3.08
N ALA A 299 40.39 -8.09 -4.15
CA ALA A 299 41.50 -9.00 -4.22
C ALA A 299 42.75 -8.12 -4.20
N ASP A 300 43.37 -7.96 -3.03
CA ASP A 300 44.74 -7.49 -2.90
C ASP A 300 45.62 -8.56 -3.52
N GLY A 301 45.94 -8.32 -4.78
CA GLY A 301 46.91 -9.08 -5.53
C GLY A 301 48.32 -8.74 -5.09
N THR A 302 48.78 -9.31 -3.96
CA THR A 302 50.20 -9.42 -3.62
C THR A 302 50.60 -10.87 -3.71
N GLY A 303 50.89 -11.28 -4.93
CA GLY A 303 51.59 -12.54 -5.25
C GLY A 303 52.67 -12.26 -6.28
N ALA A 304 53.89 -12.01 -5.82
CA ALA A 304 55.06 -11.93 -6.67
C ALA A 304 55.39 -13.28 -7.28
N PRO A 305 55.68 -13.41 -8.55
CA PRO A 305 56.48 -14.48 -9.07
C PRO A 305 57.93 -14.04 -9.27
N GLN A 306 58.82 -14.75 -8.66
CA GLN A 306 60.26 -14.71 -8.99
C GLN A 306 60.52 -15.40 -10.34
N GLY A 307 61.38 -14.81 -11.14
CA GLY A 307 62.42 -15.52 -11.85
C GLY A 307 62.39 -15.54 -13.37
N THR A 308 63.40 -14.86 -13.90
CA THR A 308 64.31 -15.19 -14.99
C THR A 308 63.93 -14.84 -16.44
N GLY A 309 64.78 -13.99 -17.03
CA GLY A 309 65.11 -13.97 -18.46
C GLY A 309 64.82 -12.68 -19.22
N ALA A 310 65.85 -11.82 -19.35
CA ALA A 310 65.95 -10.69 -20.30
C ALA A 310 66.23 -11.19 -21.72
N PRO A 311 66.44 -10.29 -22.76
CA PRO A 311 66.25 -8.85 -22.87
C PRO A 311 65.70 -8.35 -24.25
N ALA A 312 65.56 -7.02 -24.34
CA ALA A 312 65.58 -6.15 -25.54
C ALA A 312 64.30 -6.13 -26.41
N ASP A 313 63.70 -4.99 -26.77
CA ASP A 313 64.28 -3.85 -27.43
C ASP A 313 63.35 -2.61 -27.38
N ARG A 314 63.96 -1.49 -27.55
CA ARG A 314 63.49 -0.09 -27.52
C ARG A 314 62.35 0.27 -28.47
N ALA A 315 61.51 1.16 -28.02
CA ALA A 315 61.22 2.40 -28.77
C ALA A 315 60.47 3.44 -27.91
N ALA A 316 60.94 4.64 -27.89
CA ALA A 316 60.76 5.94 -27.34
C ALA A 316 59.38 6.62 -27.58
N VAL A 317 58.82 7.21 -26.52
CA VAL A 317 58.46 8.62 -26.19
C VAL A 317 57.84 9.51 -27.32
N PRO A 318 56.89 10.49 -27.11
CA PRO A 318 57.01 11.47 -26.06
C PRO A 318 55.72 11.97 -25.36
N ALA A 319 56.01 12.64 -24.29
CA ALA A 319 55.27 13.47 -23.36
C ALA A 319 54.33 14.55 -23.92
N GLY A 320 53.28 14.83 -23.20
CA GLY A 320 52.44 16.03 -23.32
C GLY A 320 52.01 16.50 -21.94
N ARG A 321 52.49 17.68 -21.59
CA ARG A 321 52.52 18.40 -20.32
C ARG A 321 51.20 19.08 -19.94
N ARG A 322 50.93 19.09 -18.60
CA ARG A 322 50.42 20.22 -17.77
C ARG A 322 48.96 20.64 -17.91
N ARG A 323 48.21 20.67 -16.79
CA ARG A 323 48.21 21.81 -15.85
C ARG A 323 47.52 21.45 -14.51
N THR A 324 48.22 21.80 -13.48
CA THR A 324 47.87 21.96 -12.07
C THR A 324 46.67 22.91 -11.87
N GLY A 325 45.85 22.59 -10.89
CA GLY A 325 44.90 23.52 -10.26
C GLY A 325 44.58 23.06 -8.87
N LEU A 326 45.43 23.40 -7.90
CA LEU A 326 45.14 23.40 -6.47
C LEU A 326 44.10 24.46 -6.18
N ILE A 327 43.05 24.14 -5.41
CA ILE A 327 42.48 25.03 -4.41
C ILE A 327 42.14 24.18 -3.18
N ALA A 328 42.90 24.43 -2.12
CA ALA A 328 42.63 24.03 -0.76
C ALA A 328 41.59 25.00 -0.14
N GLY A 329 40.77 24.49 0.74
CA GLY A 329 39.88 25.32 1.54
C GLY A 329 39.21 24.53 2.62
N ALA A 330 39.83 24.46 3.78
CA ALA A 330 39.37 23.89 5.02
C ALA A 330 38.15 24.63 5.58
N ALA A 331 37.22 23.90 6.21
CA ALA A 331 36.50 24.34 7.38
C ALA A 331 36.01 23.13 8.17
N VAL A 332 36.83 22.74 9.14
CA VAL A 332 36.45 21.94 10.31
C VAL A 332 35.98 22.95 11.37
N GLY A 333 34.81 22.73 11.97
CA GLY A 333 34.27 23.46 13.08
C GLY A 333 33.14 22.65 13.69
N ALA A 334 33.38 21.72 14.53
CA ALA A 334 33.30 21.70 15.97
C ALA A 334 31.94 22.16 16.53
N VAL A 335 31.10 21.19 16.91
CA VAL A 335 30.22 21.32 18.08
C VAL A 335 30.32 20.02 18.86
N ALA A 336 31.12 20.08 19.92
CA ALA A 336 31.09 19.12 21.01
C ALA A 336 30.62 19.88 22.26
N VAL A 337 29.84 19.16 23.09
CA VAL A 337 29.70 19.30 24.54
C VAL A 337 28.80 20.43 25.06
N VAL A 338 27.66 20.09 25.64
CA VAL A 338 27.36 20.29 27.05
C VAL A 338 26.44 19.17 27.54
N ALA A 339 27.03 18.18 28.17
CA ALA A 339 26.37 17.37 29.18
C ALA A 339 27.23 17.44 30.43
N THR A 340 26.84 18.26 31.39
CA THR A 340 27.33 18.09 32.78
C THR A 340 26.39 18.80 33.75
N GLY A 341 25.78 18.02 34.62
CA GLY A 341 25.68 18.30 36.05
C GLY A 341 24.56 19.22 36.53
N VAL A 342 23.56 18.63 37.15
CA VAL A 342 23.10 19.06 38.47
C VAL A 342 22.54 17.85 39.22
N VAL A 343 23.29 17.36 40.16
CA VAL A 343 22.82 16.63 41.33
C VAL A 343 23.11 17.51 42.54
N LEU A 344 22.16 17.51 43.48
CA LEU A 344 22.17 18.08 44.82
C LEU A 344 21.63 19.52 44.96
N MET A 345 20.48 19.68 45.57
CA MET A 345 20.28 19.86 47.01
C MET A 345 18.80 19.94 47.34
N THR A 346 18.37 19.04 48.18
CA THR A 346 17.16 19.14 48.99
C THR A 346 17.33 20.26 50.02
N ARG A 347 16.34 21.15 50.11
CA ARG A 347 15.95 21.83 51.34
C ARG A 347 14.50 22.27 51.23
N ASP A 348 13.73 21.81 52.21
CA ASP A 348 12.38 22.23 52.51
C ASP A 348 12.34 23.73 52.85
N ASP A 349 11.34 24.43 52.26
CA ASP A 349 10.68 25.54 52.94
C ASP A 349 9.29 25.79 52.31
N PRO A 350 8.20 25.92 53.08
CA PRO A 350 6.86 26.06 52.56
C PRO A 350 6.53 27.54 52.34
N GLY A 351 6.68 27.99 51.14
CA GLY A 351 6.23 29.31 50.70
C GLY A 351 5.35 29.20 49.48
N ALA A 352 4.04 29.38 49.63
CA ALA A 352 3.07 29.43 48.57
C ALA A 352 3.43 30.51 47.52
N SER A 353 4.00 30.08 46.40
CA SER A 353 4.08 30.91 45.18
C SER A 353 2.97 30.47 44.24
N THR A 354 1.89 31.24 44.23
CA THR A 354 0.87 31.23 43.21
C THR A 354 1.52 31.48 41.85
N VAL A 355 1.69 30.41 41.06
CA VAL A 355 2.01 30.52 39.65
C VAL A 355 0.83 31.26 38.98
N PRO A 356 1.05 32.39 38.31
CA PRO A 356 -0.03 33.08 37.61
C PRO A 356 -0.61 32.13 36.58
N GLN A 357 -1.89 31.80 36.69
CA GLN A 357 -2.60 31.14 35.59
C GLN A 357 -2.56 32.07 34.37
N PRO A 358 -2.17 31.58 33.19
CA PRO A 358 -2.18 32.40 31.99
C PRO A 358 -3.59 32.95 31.75
N THR A 359 -3.67 34.26 31.55
CA THR A 359 -4.91 34.96 31.20
C THR A 359 -5.53 34.33 29.96
N GLY A 360 -6.85 34.42 29.78
CA GLY A 360 -7.57 33.82 28.65
C GLY A 360 -6.95 34.13 27.27
N ALA A 361 -6.39 35.33 27.09
CA ALA A 361 -5.69 35.75 25.88
C ALA A 361 -4.38 34.96 25.63
N ALA A 362 -3.60 34.64 26.68
CA ALA A 362 -2.38 33.84 26.56
C ALA A 362 -2.68 32.36 26.24
N ARG A 363 -3.77 31.81 26.78
CA ARG A 363 -4.25 30.46 26.41
C ARG A 363 -4.69 30.38 24.97
N THR A 364 -5.45 31.36 24.49
CA THR A 364 -5.93 31.41 23.09
C THR A 364 -4.76 31.53 22.12
N ALA A 365 -3.72 32.32 22.45
CA ALA A 365 -2.51 32.44 21.64
C ALA A 365 -1.73 31.12 21.55
N GLN A 366 -1.73 30.31 22.62
CA GLN A 366 -0.99 29.04 22.65
C GLN A 366 -1.76 27.91 21.97
N VAL A 367 -3.06 27.81 22.17
CA VAL A 367 -3.90 26.74 21.57
C VAL A 367 -4.26 27.08 20.13
N GLY A 368 -4.40 28.32 19.77
CA GLY A 368 -4.94 28.81 18.52
C GLY A 368 -6.42 29.20 18.67
N ARG A 369 -7.01 29.72 17.60
CA ARG A 369 -8.37 30.26 17.61
C ARG A 369 -9.44 29.19 17.82
N PHE A 370 -9.19 27.96 17.35
CA PHE A 370 -10.14 26.87 17.40
C PHE A 370 -9.74 25.86 18.47
N ALA A 371 -10.66 25.53 19.37
CA ALA A 371 -10.47 24.49 20.38
C ALA A 371 -10.60 23.07 19.76
N THR A 372 -11.47 22.93 18.76
CA THR A 372 -11.74 21.70 18.01
C THR A 372 -11.93 22.01 16.53
N ALA A 373 -11.85 20.99 15.67
CA ALA A 373 -12.24 21.15 14.28
C ALA A 373 -13.75 21.38 14.19
N PRO A 374 -14.22 22.39 13.44
CA PRO A 374 -15.63 22.51 13.11
C PRO A 374 -16.06 21.36 12.20
N GLU A 375 -17.35 20.99 12.26
CA GLU A 375 -17.90 19.95 11.41
C GLU A 375 -17.85 20.38 9.93
N PRO A 376 -17.21 19.60 9.04
CA PRO A 376 -16.99 20.00 7.65
C PRO A 376 -18.27 20.27 6.86
N CYS A 377 -19.35 19.51 7.11
CA CYS A 377 -20.65 19.72 6.45
C CYS A 377 -21.32 21.03 6.82
N SER A 378 -20.97 21.63 7.96
CA SER A 378 -21.53 22.91 8.43
C SER A 378 -20.86 24.15 7.80
N LEU A 379 -19.78 23.96 7.02
CA LEU A 379 -19.00 25.05 6.43
C LEU A 379 -19.56 25.57 5.10
N LEU A 380 -20.51 24.84 4.53
CA LEU A 380 -21.23 25.24 3.32
C LEU A 380 -22.71 24.97 3.49
N THR A 381 -23.54 25.93 3.08
CA THR A 381 -24.98 25.68 2.96
C THR A 381 -25.25 24.77 1.75
N THR A 382 -26.38 24.05 1.81
CA THR A 382 -26.82 23.22 0.66
C THR A 382 -26.91 24.04 -0.63
N SER A 383 -27.43 25.26 -0.57
CA SER A 383 -27.53 26.13 -1.73
C SER A 383 -26.18 26.53 -2.31
N GLN A 384 -25.16 26.75 -1.48
CA GLN A 384 -23.79 27.03 -1.95
C GLN A 384 -23.17 25.83 -2.66
N ALA A 385 -23.30 24.62 -2.10
CA ALA A 385 -22.81 23.40 -2.70
C ALA A 385 -23.50 23.11 -4.06
N LEU A 386 -24.82 23.29 -4.14
CA LEU A 386 -25.60 23.10 -5.37
C LEU A 386 -25.19 24.03 -6.53
N THR A 387 -24.51 25.16 -6.24
CA THR A 387 -23.97 26.05 -7.31
C THR A 387 -22.85 25.43 -8.12
N VAL A 388 -22.17 24.42 -7.57
CA VAL A 388 -21.01 23.75 -8.22
C VAL A 388 -21.26 22.27 -8.47
N VAL A 389 -22.12 21.64 -7.67
CA VAL A 389 -22.56 20.24 -7.82
C VAL A 389 -24.09 20.20 -7.85
N PRO A 390 -24.72 20.37 -9.01
CA PRO A 390 -26.18 20.34 -9.11
C PRO A 390 -26.76 19.01 -8.64
N GLY A 391 -27.88 19.06 -7.92
CA GLY A 391 -28.55 17.86 -7.41
C GLY A 391 -27.83 17.10 -6.29
N ALA A 392 -26.76 17.67 -5.74
CA ALA A 392 -25.94 16.98 -4.73
C ALA A 392 -26.67 16.81 -3.38
N SER A 393 -26.43 15.67 -2.77
CA SER A 393 -26.67 15.42 -1.34
C SER A 393 -25.35 15.45 -0.57
N SER A 394 -25.40 15.97 0.67
CA SER A 394 -24.23 15.98 1.54
C SER A 394 -24.17 14.70 2.39
N SER A 395 -22.98 14.16 2.53
CA SER A 395 -22.70 13.02 3.41
C SER A 395 -21.48 13.33 4.28
N PRO A 396 -21.64 13.38 5.61
CA PRO A 396 -20.50 13.47 6.51
C PRO A 396 -19.73 12.15 6.46
N MET A 397 -18.43 12.25 6.33
CA MET A 397 -17.53 11.11 6.36
C MET A 397 -16.69 11.21 7.62
N GLU A 398 -16.89 10.28 8.54
CA GLU A 398 -16.10 10.21 9.75
C GLU A 398 -14.63 9.92 9.44
N SER A 399 -13.76 10.61 10.15
CA SER A 399 -12.32 10.37 10.12
C SER A 399 -12.04 8.92 10.54
N GLN A 400 -11.62 8.10 9.62
CA GLN A 400 -10.90 6.89 10.01
C GLN A 400 -9.52 7.32 10.50
N ARG A 401 -9.11 6.86 11.70
CA ARG A 401 -7.93 7.29 12.48
C ARG A 401 -6.79 7.85 11.62
N GLY A 402 -6.59 9.17 11.69
CA GLY A 402 -5.49 9.89 11.04
C GLY A 402 -5.84 10.69 9.79
N GLU A 403 -7.03 10.55 9.24
CA GLU A 403 -7.55 11.44 8.20
C GLU A 403 -8.35 12.59 8.81
N GLU A 404 -8.29 13.75 8.18
CA GLU A 404 -9.09 14.89 8.58
C GLU A 404 -10.57 14.58 8.28
N PRO A 405 -11.53 14.84 9.21
CA PRO A 405 -12.95 14.65 8.93
C PRO A 405 -13.33 15.50 7.71
N TYR A 406 -14.18 14.96 6.85
CA TYR A 406 -14.59 15.66 5.65
C TYR A 406 -16.06 15.45 5.31
N CYS A 407 -16.62 16.41 4.59
CA CYS A 407 -17.94 16.33 3.99
C CYS A 407 -17.83 16.16 2.49
N VAL A 408 -18.67 15.31 1.91
CA VAL A 408 -18.76 15.11 0.47
C VAL A 408 -20.14 15.53 -0.02
N TRP A 409 -20.17 16.22 -1.14
CA TRP A 409 -21.37 16.50 -1.94
C TRP A 409 -21.19 15.79 -3.28
N ASP A 410 -21.96 14.73 -3.49
CA ASP A 410 -21.99 13.95 -4.74
C ASP A 410 -23.22 14.35 -5.54
N GLY A 411 -23.03 14.64 -6.81
CA GLY A 411 -24.10 14.81 -7.79
C GLY A 411 -24.74 13.48 -8.18
N PRO A 412 -25.89 13.50 -8.88
CA PRO A 412 -26.49 12.31 -9.48
C PRO A 412 -25.51 11.64 -10.44
N GLN A 413 -25.38 10.33 -10.36
CA GLN A 413 -24.40 9.56 -11.17
C GLN A 413 -24.76 9.48 -12.67
N ASP A 414 -26.01 9.83 -13.03
CA ASP A 414 -26.53 9.67 -14.39
C ASP A 414 -26.57 10.99 -15.19
N ASP A 415 -26.10 12.12 -14.64
CA ASP A 415 -26.16 13.43 -15.30
C ASP A 415 -24.74 14.01 -15.47
N PRO A 416 -24.10 13.89 -16.65
CA PRO A 416 -22.77 14.47 -16.90
C PRO A 416 -22.79 16.01 -16.94
N PRO A 417 -21.72 16.67 -16.41
CA PRO A 417 -20.51 16.09 -15.85
C PRO A 417 -20.71 15.63 -14.41
N ASP A 418 -20.43 14.36 -14.11
CA ASP A 418 -20.43 13.84 -12.74
C ASP A 418 -19.43 14.64 -11.89
N ARG A 419 -19.95 15.45 -10.98
CA ARG A 419 -19.19 16.35 -10.12
C ARG A 419 -19.23 15.91 -8.67
N ARG A 420 -18.08 16.03 -8.03
CA ARG A 420 -17.94 15.81 -6.60
C ARG A 420 -17.20 16.96 -5.95
N LEU A 421 -17.74 17.46 -4.84
CA LEU A 421 -17.06 18.41 -3.97
C LEU A 421 -16.75 17.72 -2.64
N SER A 422 -15.53 17.90 -2.12
CA SER A 422 -15.21 17.53 -0.75
C SER A 422 -14.55 18.68 0.01
N VAL A 423 -14.88 18.80 1.29
CA VAL A 423 -14.25 19.75 2.22
C VAL A 423 -13.78 19.00 3.44
N ALA A 424 -12.48 19.02 3.70
CA ALA A 424 -11.86 18.40 4.88
C ALA A 424 -11.29 19.48 5.80
N VAL A 425 -11.36 19.25 7.12
CA VAL A 425 -10.85 20.18 8.13
C VAL A 425 -10.04 19.43 9.17
N GLY A 426 -8.75 19.71 9.22
CA GLY A 426 -7.82 19.19 10.21
C GLY A 426 -7.54 20.22 11.31
N HIS A 427 -7.59 19.78 12.57
CA HIS A 427 -7.24 20.60 13.73
C HIS A 427 -5.85 20.21 14.23
N LYS A 428 -5.01 21.21 14.53
CA LYS A 428 -3.67 20.99 15.08
C LYS A 428 -3.58 21.56 16.50
N THR A 429 -3.25 20.66 17.42
CA THR A 429 -3.02 21.01 18.82
C THR A 429 -1.59 21.48 19.05
N PRO A 430 -1.32 22.26 20.11
CA PRO A 430 0.05 22.59 20.50
C PRO A 430 0.89 21.34 20.77
N VAL A 431 2.17 21.41 20.41
CA VAL A 431 3.18 20.40 20.77
C VAL A 431 4.30 21.06 21.57
N PRO A 432 5.15 20.33 22.30
CA PRO A 432 6.23 20.92 23.05
C PRO A 432 7.07 21.90 22.22
N GLY A 433 7.13 23.16 22.63
CA GLY A 433 7.85 24.23 21.97
C GLY A 433 7.16 24.90 20.78
N LYS A 434 5.91 24.52 20.45
CA LYS A 434 5.14 25.16 19.36
C LYS A 434 3.68 25.34 19.75
N SER A 435 3.12 26.51 19.47
CA SER A 435 1.69 26.78 19.57
C SER A 435 0.89 25.98 18.53
N GLY A 436 -0.44 25.90 18.68
CA GLY A 436 -1.34 25.29 17.71
C GLY A 436 -1.17 25.86 16.28
N PRO A 437 -1.17 27.20 16.09
CA PRO A 437 -0.93 27.83 14.81
C PRO A 437 0.44 27.53 14.20
N GLU A 438 1.52 27.47 15.01
CA GLU A 438 2.86 27.11 14.55
C GLU A 438 2.94 25.63 14.14
N THR A 439 2.27 24.76 14.88
CA THR A 439 2.15 23.35 14.53
C THR A 439 1.41 23.20 13.20
N ALA A 440 0.30 23.91 13.01
CA ALA A 440 -0.46 23.91 11.75
C ALA A 440 0.38 24.46 10.57
N HIS A 441 1.17 25.53 10.81
CA HIS A 441 2.07 26.06 9.80
C HIS A 441 3.13 25.03 9.36
N ALA A 442 3.75 24.34 10.33
CA ALA A 442 4.75 23.31 10.03
C ALA A 442 4.18 22.15 9.20
N PHE A 443 2.96 21.70 9.51
CA PHE A 443 2.24 20.71 8.72
C PHE A 443 1.93 21.21 7.30
N PHE A 444 1.42 22.43 7.18
CA PHE A 444 1.10 23.05 5.89
C PHE A 444 2.34 23.19 5.01
N ALA A 445 3.46 23.62 5.58
CA ALA A 445 4.74 23.75 4.87
C ALA A 445 5.25 22.36 4.38
N SER A 446 5.15 21.34 5.24
CA SER A 446 5.52 19.96 4.88
C SER A 446 4.64 19.40 3.75
N GLU A 447 3.35 19.64 3.81
CA GLU A 447 2.39 19.21 2.79
C GLU A 447 2.65 19.91 1.45
N ARG A 448 2.89 21.23 1.49
CA ARG A 448 3.29 22.00 0.31
C ARG A 448 4.57 21.47 -0.32
N ALA A 449 5.59 21.16 0.48
CA ALA A 449 6.84 20.60 -0.02
C ALA A 449 6.65 19.24 -0.71
N ARG A 450 5.79 18.36 -0.15
CA ARG A 450 5.44 17.07 -0.78
C ARG A 450 4.70 17.28 -2.10
N THR A 451 3.73 18.19 -2.14
CA THR A 451 2.98 18.48 -3.38
C THR A 451 3.89 18.98 -4.50
N VAL A 452 4.93 19.77 -4.17
CA VAL A 452 5.95 20.21 -5.15
C VAL A 452 6.84 19.05 -5.61
N ALA A 453 7.20 18.13 -4.69
CA ALA A 453 7.98 16.94 -5.04
C ALA A 453 7.20 15.95 -5.92
N ASP A 454 5.88 15.93 -5.81
CA ASP A 454 4.97 15.09 -6.59
C ASP A 454 4.53 15.73 -7.92
N GLU A 455 5.05 16.92 -8.28
CA GLU A 455 4.71 17.60 -9.55
C GLU A 455 5.15 16.75 -10.75
N GLY A 456 4.24 16.55 -11.69
CA GLY A 456 4.49 15.79 -12.92
C GLY A 456 4.38 14.26 -12.77
N SER A 457 4.34 13.72 -11.56
CA SER A 457 4.19 12.28 -11.33
C SER A 457 3.46 11.99 -10.03
N GLY A 458 2.43 11.18 -10.10
CA GLY A 458 1.75 10.65 -8.92
C GLY A 458 1.18 9.27 -9.24
N PRO A 459 1.07 8.38 -8.26
CA PRO A 459 0.58 7.02 -8.47
C PRO A 459 -0.88 6.94 -8.96
N PHE A 460 -1.61 8.06 -8.93
CA PHE A 460 -3.04 8.11 -9.26
C PHE A 460 -3.40 9.21 -10.28
N GLY A 461 -2.39 9.79 -10.93
CA GLY A 461 -2.57 10.86 -11.89
C GLY A 461 -1.40 11.84 -11.89
N THR A 462 -1.46 12.80 -12.80
CA THR A 462 -0.45 13.85 -12.90
C THR A 462 -0.83 15.01 -11.98
N THR A 463 0.02 15.34 -11.02
CA THR A 463 -0.11 16.54 -10.20
C THR A 463 0.42 17.73 -11.01
N GLY A 464 -0.44 18.71 -11.23
CA GLY A 464 -0.04 19.95 -11.92
C GLY A 464 0.76 20.89 -11.03
N PRO A 465 1.30 21.98 -11.61
CA PRO A 465 2.13 22.93 -10.89
C PRO A 465 1.36 23.59 -9.74
N LEU A 466 2.04 23.72 -8.60
CA LEU A 466 1.52 24.41 -7.44
C LEU A 466 1.48 25.92 -7.68
N ARG A 467 0.33 26.54 -7.40
CA ARG A 467 0.09 27.98 -7.51
C ARG A 467 -0.31 28.55 -6.16
N ARG A 468 0.35 29.62 -5.74
CA ARG A 468 -0.02 30.35 -4.53
C ARG A 468 -1.36 31.08 -4.73
N ILE A 469 -2.17 31.14 -3.67
CA ILE A 469 -3.40 31.92 -3.62
C ILE A 469 -3.21 33.03 -2.57
N ASP A 470 -3.44 34.27 -2.97
CA ASP A 470 -3.37 35.42 -2.07
C ASP A 470 -4.75 35.70 -1.46
N ARG A 471 -4.77 36.29 -0.26
CA ARG A 471 -5.98 36.71 0.48
C ARG A 471 -6.97 35.57 0.78
N MET A 472 -6.43 34.39 1.13
CA MET A 472 -7.24 33.27 1.61
C MET A 472 -6.57 32.65 2.83
N GLY A 473 -7.19 32.78 4.00
CA GLY A 473 -6.58 32.36 5.27
C GLY A 473 -5.21 33.02 5.53
N ALA A 474 -4.39 32.39 6.34
CA ALA A 474 -3.02 32.82 6.59
C ALA A 474 -2.06 32.41 5.45
N GLU A 475 -2.30 31.26 4.84
CA GLU A 475 -1.53 30.66 3.75
C GLU A 475 -2.47 29.82 2.88
N ALA A 476 -2.30 29.89 1.55
CA ALA A 476 -3.06 29.06 0.63
C ALA A 476 -2.30 28.72 -0.64
N PHE A 477 -2.57 27.53 -1.20
CA PHE A 477 -2.10 27.10 -2.51
C PHE A 477 -3.13 26.22 -3.22
N THR A 478 -3.01 26.10 -4.53
CA THR A 478 -3.83 25.22 -5.35
C THR A 478 -2.96 24.46 -6.35
N TYR A 479 -3.45 23.29 -6.73
CA TYR A 479 -2.91 22.46 -7.80
C TYR A 479 -4.04 21.64 -8.42
N ASP A 480 -3.80 21.17 -9.64
CA ASP A 480 -4.74 20.27 -10.31
C ASP A 480 -4.21 18.85 -10.20
N VAL A 481 -5.12 17.89 -10.12
CA VAL A 481 -4.79 16.46 -10.22
C VAL A 481 -5.56 15.91 -11.41
N VAL A 482 -4.84 15.36 -12.38
CA VAL A 482 -5.42 14.74 -13.57
C VAL A 482 -5.31 13.24 -13.40
N GLY A 483 -6.41 12.58 -13.06
CA GLY A 483 -6.54 11.13 -13.02
C GLY A 483 -6.83 10.54 -14.41
N LEU A 484 -7.20 9.28 -14.45
CA LEU A 484 -7.49 8.57 -15.71
C LEU A 484 -8.70 9.15 -16.44
N ASP A 485 -9.80 9.36 -15.73
CA ASP A 485 -11.07 9.87 -16.30
C ASP A 485 -11.63 11.06 -15.53
N ARG A 486 -10.98 11.46 -14.45
CA ARG A 486 -11.43 12.52 -13.56
C ARG A 486 -10.33 13.55 -13.33
N VAL A 487 -10.73 14.80 -13.31
CA VAL A 487 -9.84 15.91 -12.99
C VAL A 487 -10.32 16.64 -11.75
N SER A 488 -9.39 16.95 -10.85
CA SER A 488 -9.63 17.68 -9.61
C SER A 488 -8.90 19.00 -9.60
N CYS A 489 -9.53 20.03 -9.03
CA CYS A 489 -8.87 21.23 -8.56
C CYS A 489 -8.83 21.21 -7.04
N VAL A 490 -7.65 21.06 -6.48
CA VAL A 490 -7.41 20.99 -5.03
C VAL A 490 -6.93 22.33 -4.53
N ILE A 491 -7.55 22.81 -3.46
CA ILE A 491 -7.17 24.04 -2.76
C ILE A 491 -6.89 23.70 -1.32
N ARG A 492 -5.70 24.06 -0.85
CA ARG A 492 -5.28 23.93 0.54
C ARG A 492 -5.08 25.30 1.14
N PHE A 493 -5.60 25.55 2.34
CA PHE A 493 -5.36 26.78 3.06
C PHE A 493 -5.38 26.55 4.58
N ARG A 494 -4.84 27.52 5.30
CA ARG A 494 -4.72 27.48 6.77
C ARG A 494 -5.42 28.69 7.39
N VAL A 495 -6.24 28.42 8.41
CA VAL A 495 -6.86 29.45 9.24
C VAL A 495 -6.50 29.16 10.70
N SER A 496 -5.64 30.00 11.29
CA SER A 496 -5.08 29.76 12.64
C SER A 496 -4.47 28.36 12.78
N ASN A 497 -5.03 27.50 13.62
CA ASN A 497 -4.60 26.13 13.88
C ASN A 497 -5.44 25.07 13.10
N LEU A 498 -6.22 25.51 12.09
CA LEU A 498 -6.91 24.61 11.18
C LEU A 498 -6.19 24.49 9.84
N LEU A 499 -6.19 23.28 9.30
CA LEU A 499 -5.81 22.97 7.92
C LEU A 499 -7.08 22.60 7.16
N VAL A 500 -7.29 23.21 6.01
CA VAL A 500 -8.49 23.02 5.20
C VAL A 500 -8.12 22.56 3.80
N LYS A 501 -8.81 21.53 3.32
CA LYS A 501 -8.73 21.06 1.94
C LYS A 501 -10.11 21.20 1.29
N VAL A 502 -10.16 21.84 0.15
CA VAL A 502 -11.32 21.86 -0.75
C VAL A 502 -10.91 21.18 -2.05
N ASP A 503 -11.65 20.17 -2.45
CA ASP A 503 -11.39 19.38 -3.66
C ASP A 503 -12.67 19.34 -4.49
N LEU A 504 -12.64 19.97 -5.65
CA LEU A 504 -13.72 19.92 -6.64
C LEU A 504 -13.26 19.14 -7.84
N SER A 505 -13.93 18.03 -8.13
CA SER A 505 -13.61 17.16 -9.25
C SER A 505 -14.77 17.01 -10.22
N GLU A 506 -14.45 16.74 -11.48
CA GLU A 506 -15.40 16.42 -12.55
C GLU A 506 -14.76 15.41 -13.52
N ASP A 507 -15.59 14.74 -14.31
CA ASP A 507 -15.10 13.86 -15.36
C ASP A 507 -14.38 14.68 -16.43
N GLY A 508 -13.20 14.22 -16.85
CA GLY A 508 -12.39 14.91 -17.84
C GLY A 508 -10.90 14.60 -17.76
N LYS A 509 -10.19 15.07 -18.78
CA LYS A 509 -8.74 14.85 -18.91
C LYS A 509 -7.88 16.08 -18.60
N ARG A 510 -8.49 17.24 -18.32
CA ARG A 510 -7.78 18.50 -17.97
C ARG A 510 -8.66 19.40 -17.13
N ALA A 511 -8.12 19.95 -16.05
CA ALA A 511 -8.82 20.95 -15.26
C ALA A 511 -9.00 22.25 -16.07
N GLY A 512 -10.24 22.53 -16.42
CA GLY A 512 -10.63 23.75 -17.13
C GLY A 512 -10.59 25.00 -16.22
N THR A 513 -10.54 26.18 -16.84
CA THR A 513 -10.68 27.45 -16.11
C THR A 513 -11.98 27.56 -15.33
N PRO A 514 -13.13 27.01 -15.79
CA PRO A 514 -14.37 27.00 -15.03
C PRO A 514 -14.27 26.22 -13.71
N LEU A 515 -13.72 24.99 -13.75
CA LEU A 515 -13.55 24.15 -12.56
C LEU A 515 -12.71 24.87 -11.49
N ARG A 516 -11.57 25.43 -11.88
CA ARG A 516 -10.68 26.19 -10.97
C ARG A 516 -11.37 27.40 -10.36
N ARG A 517 -12.14 28.16 -11.15
CA ARG A 517 -12.88 29.33 -10.64
C ARG A 517 -13.97 28.92 -9.64
N GLN A 518 -14.65 27.81 -9.87
CA GLN A 518 -15.68 27.31 -8.98
C GLN A 518 -15.06 26.78 -7.68
N ALA A 519 -14.00 25.97 -7.75
CA ALA A 519 -13.26 25.51 -6.58
C ALA A 519 -12.76 26.69 -5.72
N LEU A 520 -12.21 27.73 -6.36
CA LEU A 520 -11.72 28.93 -5.66
C LEU A 520 -12.87 29.72 -4.98
N ARG A 521 -14.04 29.78 -5.60
CA ARG A 521 -15.23 30.41 -5.01
C ARG A 521 -15.65 29.68 -3.74
N ILE A 522 -15.76 28.35 -3.80
CA ILE A 522 -16.13 27.52 -2.65
C ILE A 522 -15.08 27.65 -1.53
N ALA A 523 -13.81 27.58 -1.85
CA ALA A 523 -12.75 27.72 -0.85
C ALA A 523 -12.76 29.08 -0.15
N ARG A 524 -13.13 30.16 -0.85
CA ARG A 524 -13.33 31.49 -0.26
C ARG A 524 -14.51 31.51 0.69
N GLN A 525 -15.65 30.93 0.30
CA GLN A 525 -16.84 30.82 1.16
C GLN A 525 -16.52 30.05 2.44
N VAL A 526 -15.83 28.91 2.34
CA VAL A 526 -15.37 28.14 3.51
C VAL A 526 -14.41 28.96 4.38
N SER A 527 -13.49 29.71 3.78
CA SER A 527 -12.55 30.59 4.51
C SER A 527 -13.26 31.73 5.22
N GLU A 528 -14.26 32.35 4.59
CA GLU A 528 -15.10 33.41 5.17
C GLU A 528 -15.93 32.87 6.32
N GLU A 529 -16.55 31.72 6.16
CA GLU A 529 -17.32 31.05 7.21
C GLU A 529 -16.43 30.72 8.43
N LEU A 530 -15.23 30.18 8.21
CA LEU A 530 -14.29 29.93 9.30
C LEU A 530 -13.81 31.22 9.97
N ASN A 531 -13.67 32.30 9.23
CA ASN A 531 -13.27 33.58 9.79
C ASN A 531 -14.40 34.30 10.53
N SER A 532 -15.68 33.95 10.29
CA SER A 532 -16.84 34.49 11.02
C SER A 532 -17.12 33.77 12.34
N ARG A 533 -16.55 32.56 12.52
CA ARG A 533 -16.70 31.77 13.76
C ARG A 533 -15.64 32.24 14.77
N ASP A 534 -16.10 32.77 15.89
CA ASP A 534 -15.25 33.20 17.02
C ASP A 534 -14.76 31.99 17.88
#